data_4b7fc9e883ec9da61abc98e8ba4104d0
#
_entry.id   4b7fc9e883ec9da61abc98e8ba4104d0
#
_cell.length_a   1.000
_cell.length_b   1.000
_cell.length_c   1.000
_cell.angle_alpha   90.00
_cell.angle_beta   90.00
_cell.angle_gamma   90.00
#
_symmetry.space_group_name_H-M   'P 1'
#
loop_
_entity.id
_entity.type
_entity.pdbx_description
1 polymer ?
#
loop_
_entity_poly.entity_id
_entity_poly.type
_entity_poly.pdbx_seq_one_letter_code
_entity_poly.pdbx_strand_id
1 'polypeptide(L)'
;MYKRQVIGEIKNACEDNGLTFCASTHRAEHYFFMNMGRTFDSDVNDEKYRDFYGPAVYCPEWDSHTIHKTTADTYSIGASKEWLEDWLVRTCELIDKYQPKILYFDWWIHNHSFKPYLKKLCAYYYNRADEWGEEVTINYKHEAFPPTVATFDVERGALTYISPIPWQTDTAIGKDSWGYRKDNTYKLSLIHISEHTRP
;
A
#
# COMPACT_ATOMS: atom_id res chain seq x y z
N MET A 1 16.58 -2.01 -25.64
CA MET A 1 16.80 -1.53 -24.26
C MET A 1 16.16 -2.53 -23.32
N TYR A 2 16.94 -3.36 -22.61
CA TYR A 2 16.41 -4.32 -21.66
C TYR A 2 15.81 -3.54 -20.47
N LYS A 3 14.49 -3.48 -20.39
CA LYS A 3 13.82 -3.04 -19.17
C LYS A 3 14.05 -4.12 -18.11
N ARG A 4 14.97 -3.90 -17.18
CA ARG A 4 15.11 -4.78 -16.02
C ARG A 4 13.79 -4.80 -15.27
N GLN A 5 13.18 -5.96 -15.21
CA GLN A 5 11.93 -6.14 -14.46
C GLN A 5 12.31 -6.57 -13.03
N VAL A 6 12.71 -5.60 -12.23
CA VAL A 6 13.17 -5.81 -10.84
C VAL A 6 12.17 -6.66 -10.03
N ILE A 7 10.87 -6.42 -10.19
CA ILE A 7 9.83 -7.19 -9.48
C ILE A 7 9.88 -8.66 -9.89
N GLY A 8 10.07 -8.98 -11.18
CA GLY A 8 10.19 -10.35 -11.66
C GLY A 8 11.46 -11.02 -11.15
N GLU A 9 12.58 -10.31 -11.10
CA GLU A 9 13.84 -10.85 -10.55
C GLU A 9 13.68 -11.17 -9.04
N ILE A 10 13.00 -10.31 -8.27
CA ILE A 10 12.70 -10.54 -6.85
C ILE A 10 11.75 -11.72 -6.68
N LYS A 11 10.68 -11.80 -7.49
CA LYS A 11 9.75 -12.95 -7.47
C LYS A 11 10.50 -14.26 -7.66
N ASN A 12 11.31 -14.36 -8.72
CA ASN A 12 12.09 -15.56 -9.00
C ASN A 12 13.04 -15.90 -7.83
N ALA A 13 13.72 -14.90 -7.28
CA ALA A 13 14.59 -15.11 -6.13
C ALA A 13 13.84 -15.60 -4.89
N CYS A 14 12.61 -15.13 -4.65
CA CYS A 14 11.76 -15.64 -3.57
C CYS A 14 11.43 -17.12 -3.80
N GLU A 15 10.97 -17.48 -4.99
CA GLU A 15 10.59 -18.84 -5.36
C GLU A 15 11.78 -19.82 -5.28
N ASP A 16 12.93 -19.41 -5.80
CA ASP A 16 14.19 -20.18 -5.75
C ASP A 16 14.66 -20.48 -4.31
N ASN A 17 14.26 -19.66 -3.36
CA ASN A 17 14.60 -19.81 -1.93
C ASN A 17 13.42 -20.30 -1.07
N GLY A 18 12.35 -20.80 -1.68
CA GLY A 18 11.18 -21.33 -0.97
C GLY A 18 10.38 -20.26 -0.21
N LEU A 19 10.48 -18.99 -0.60
CA LEU A 19 9.72 -17.88 -0.03
C LEU A 19 8.49 -17.58 -0.86
N THR A 20 7.43 -17.18 -0.19
CA THR A 20 6.20 -16.73 -0.86
C THR A 20 6.35 -15.30 -1.34
N PHE A 21 6.11 -15.06 -2.63
CA PHE A 21 6.12 -13.71 -3.18
C PHE A 21 4.83 -12.96 -2.86
N CYS A 22 4.99 -11.78 -2.28
CA CYS A 22 3.92 -10.82 -1.99
C CYS A 22 4.29 -9.45 -2.58
N ALA A 23 3.30 -8.64 -2.89
CA ALA A 23 3.53 -7.33 -3.48
C ALA A 23 2.76 -6.24 -2.72
N SER A 24 3.40 -5.09 -2.56
CA SER A 24 2.78 -3.86 -2.07
C SER A 24 2.70 -2.85 -3.20
N THR A 25 1.61 -2.12 -3.29
CA THR A 25 1.45 -1.04 -4.26
C THR A 25 1.05 0.25 -3.56
N HIS A 26 1.82 1.31 -3.81
CA HIS A 26 1.64 2.66 -3.27
C HIS A 26 1.28 3.67 -4.38
N ARG A 27 0.76 3.21 -5.51
CA ARG A 27 0.38 4.08 -6.63
C ARG A 27 -0.72 5.07 -6.25
N ALA A 28 -1.61 4.70 -5.31
CA ALA A 28 -2.67 5.57 -4.84
C ALA A 28 -2.10 6.83 -4.16
N GLU A 29 -1.00 6.69 -3.42
CA GLU A 29 -0.35 7.77 -2.71
C GLU A 29 0.19 8.85 -3.65
N HIS A 30 0.61 8.50 -4.87
CA HIS A 30 1.11 9.46 -5.86
C HIS A 30 0.08 10.54 -6.18
N TYR A 31 -1.20 10.21 -6.19
CA TYR A 31 -2.25 11.21 -6.44
C TYR A 31 -2.33 12.27 -5.36
N PHE A 32 -2.05 11.91 -4.11
CA PHE A 32 -2.19 12.76 -2.94
C PHE A 32 -0.84 13.30 -2.45
N PHE A 33 0.16 12.45 -2.28
CA PHE A 33 1.46 12.84 -1.72
C PHE A 33 2.30 13.74 -2.61
N MET A 34 2.27 13.51 -3.92
CA MET A 34 3.07 14.30 -4.85
C MET A 34 2.58 15.75 -5.00
N ASN A 35 1.43 16.06 -4.40
CA ASN A 35 0.87 17.38 -4.34
C ASN A 35 1.86 18.46 -3.83
N MET A 36 2.60 18.16 -2.78
CA MET A 36 3.57 19.12 -2.20
C MET A 36 4.68 19.49 -3.18
N GLY A 37 5.03 18.63 -4.11
CA GLY A 37 5.98 18.93 -5.18
C GLY A 37 5.55 20.08 -6.10
N ARG A 38 4.26 20.46 -6.09
CA ARG A 38 3.74 21.59 -6.87
C ARG A 38 4.04 22.95 -6.27
N THR A 39 4.44 22.98 -5.00
CA THR A 39 4.69 24.25 -4.27
C THR A 39 6.11 24.79 -4.44
N PHE A 40 6.98 24.03 -5.08
CA PHE A 40 8.37 24.41 -5.34
C PHE A 40 8.84 23.88 -6.70
N ASP A 41 10.04 24.22 -7.13
CA ASP A 41 10.64 23.73 -8.36
C ASP A 41 10.98 22.24 -8.21
N SER A 42 10.15 21.40 -8.85
CA SER A 42 10.29 19.95 -8.80
C SER A 42 9.76 19.28 -10.07
N ASP A 43 10.18 18.04 -10.30
CA ASP A 43 9.77 17.21 -11.44
C ASP A 43 8.25 16.97 -11.52
N VAL A 44 7.52 17.14 -10.41
CA VAL A 44 6.04 17.04 -10.38
C VAL A 44 5.36 18.06 -11.28
N ASN A 45 6.02 19.22 -11.49
CA ASN A 45 5.54 20.30 -12.34
C ASN A 45 5.94 20.14 -13.83
N ASP A 46 6.82 19.21 -14.13
CA ASP A 46 7.30 18.98 -15.49
C ASP A 46 6.41 17.97 -16.24
N GLU A 47 5.75 18.42 -17.31
CA GLU A 47 4.82 17.61 -18.10
C GLU A 47 5.45 16.30 -18.63
N LYS A 48 6.77 16.26 -18.87
CA LYS A 48 7.46 15.06 -19.33
C LYS A 48 7.44 13.91 -18.32
N TYR A 49 7.24 14.21 -17.03
CA TYR A 49 7.18 13.21 -15.95
C TYR A 49 5.75 12.90 -15.50
N ARG A 50 4.74 13.43 -16.19
CA ARG A 50 3.33 13.26 -15.84
C ARG A 50 2.91 11.79 -15.72
N ASP A 51 3.40 10.94 -16.62
CA ASP A 51 3.09 9.50 -16.58
C ASP A 51 3.65 8.81 -15.35
N PHE A 52 4.71 9.36 -14.77
CA PHE A 52 5.33 8.83 -13.56
C PHE A 52 4.64 9.33 -12.30
N TYR A 53 4.52 10.64 -12.12
CA TYR A 53 3.94 11.25 -10.93
C TYR A 53 2.40 11.27 -10.96
N GLY A 54 1.81 11.31 -12.12
CA GLY A 54 0.38 11.54 -12.31
C GLY A 54 -0.05 12.97 -12.03
N PRO A 55 -1.34 13.27 -12.18
CA PRO A 55 -1.88 14.59 -11.88
C PRO A 55 -2.08 14.73 -10.36
N ALA A 56 -1.00 14.90 -9.59
CA ALA A 56 -1.11 15.14 -8.16
C ALA A 56 -2.13 16.25 -7.87
N VAL A 57 -3.06 16.00 -6.96
CA VAL A 57 -4.09 16.96 -6.61
C VAL A 57 -3.45 18.11 -5.87
N TYR A 58 -3.60 19.32 -6.39
CA TYR A 58 -3.17 20.51 -5.67
C TYR A 58 -4.15 20.81 -4.54
N CYS A 59 -3.69 20.69 -3.32
CA CYS A 59 -4.40 21.12 -2.13
C CYS A 59 -3.51 22.11 -1.36
N PRO A 60 -3.74 23.43 -1.51
CA PRO A 60 -2.90 24.46 -0.90
C PRO A 60 -2.90 24.43 0.62
N GLU A 61 -3.90 23.79 1.22
CA GLU A 61 -4.08 23.67 2.68
C GLU A 61 -3.23 22.54 3.28
N TRP A 62 -2.62 21.74 2.43
CA TRP A 62 -1.74 20.64 2.85
C TRP A 62 -0.31 21.13 2.94
N ASP A 63 0.09 21.54 4.10
CA ASP A 63 1.50 21.66 4.42
C ASP A 63 2.04 20.31 4.97
N SER A 64 3.37 20.20 5.00
CA SER A 64 4.05 18.99 5.50
C SER A 64 3.76 18.67 6.97
N HIS A 65 3.19 19.62 7.73
CA HIS A 65 2.86 19.47 9.15
C HIS A 65 1.38 19.14 9.37
N THR A 66 0.52 19.44 8.40
CA THR A 66 -0.93 19.21 8.50
C THR A 66 -1.37 17.92 7.80
N ILE A 67 -0.52 17.31 7.00
CA ILE A 67 -0.84 16.08 6.25
C ILE A 67 -1.38 14.95 7.16
N HIS A 68 -0.96 14.92 8.42
CA HIS A 68 -1.45 13.98 9.43
C HIS A 68 -2.72 14.45 10.15
N LYS A 69 -3.14 15.70 9.99
CA LYS A 69 -4.31 16.27 10.67
C LYS A 69 -5.57 16.27 9.82
N THR A 70 -5.43 16.10 8.50
CA THR A 70 -6.52 16.31 7.53
C THR A 70 -7.03 15.02 6.91
N THR A 71 -7.03 13.91 7.66
CA THR A 71 -7.70 12.68 7.19
C THR A 71 -9.16 12.92 6.79
N ALA A 72 -9.85 13.88 7.42
CA ALA A 72 -11.20 14.24 7.05
C ALA A 72 -11.29 14.95 5.68
N ASP A 73 -10.35 15.83 5.34
CA ASP A 73 -10.37 16.59 4.10
C ASP A 73 -9.87 15.80 2.89
N THR A 74 -8.97 14.83 3.10
CA THR A 74 -8.59 13.88 2.04
C THR A 74 -9.75 13.01 1.59
N TYR A 75 -10.77 12.81 2.42
CA TYR A 75 -11.99 12.11 2.04
C TYR A 75 -12.87 12.92 1.07
N SER A 76 -12.80 14.25 1.09
CA SER A 76 -13.61 15.11 0.25
C SER A 76 -13.07 15.26 -1.17
N ILE A 77 -11.75 15.10 -1.37
CA ILE A 77 -11.11 15.23 -2.68
C ILE A 77 -10.93 13.84 -3.26
N GLY A 78 -11.79 13.48 -4.23
CA GLY A 78 -11.67 12.22 -4.96
C GLY A 78 -10.57 12.25 -6.01
N ALA A 79 -10.00 11.10 -6.31
CA ALA A 79 -9.14 10.93 -7.48
C ALA A 79 -9.95 11.01 -8.77
N SER A 80 -9.33 11.51 -9.86
CA SER A 80 -10.02 11.59 -11.15
C SER A 80 -10.30 10.19 -11.72
N LYS A 81 -11.28 10.13 -12.61
CA LYS A 81 -11.64 8.87 -13.27
C LYS A 81 -10.47 8.28 -14.04
N GLU A 82 -9.75 9.11 -14.78
CA GLU A 82 -8.59 8.70 -15.58
C GLU A 82 -7.48 8.11 -14.70
N TRP A 83 -7.21 8.73 -13.54
CA TRP A 83 -6.26 8.23 -12.57
C TRP A 83 -6.67 6.89 -11.98
N LEU A 84 -7.93 6.75 -11.62
CA LEU A 84 -8.47 5.51 -11.05
C LEU A 84 -8.46 4.35 -12.05
N GLU A 85 -8.73 4.64 -13.33
CA GLU A 85 -8.62 3.66 -14.41
C GLU A 85 -7.16 3.24 -14.62
N ASP A 86 -6.21 4.16 -14.67
CA ASP A 86 -4.77 3.86 -14.76
C ASP A 86 -4.29 3.06 -13.52
N TRP A 87 -4.71 3.46 -12.32
CA TRP A 87 -4.40 2.73 -11.09
C TRP A 87 -4.89 1.28 -11.14
N LEU A 88 -6.13 1.06 -11.59
CA LEU A 88 -6.70 -0.28 -11.71
C LEU A 88 -5.94 -1.12 -12.76
N VAL A 89 -5.70 -0.58 -13.93
CA VAL A 89 -4.99 -1.28 -15.02
C VAL A 89 -3.58 -1.68 -14.59
N ARG A 90 -2.82 -0.78 -13.97
CA ARG A 90 -1.47 -1.08 -13.46
C ARG A 90 -1.49 -2.13 -12.36
N THR A 91 -2.49 -2.11 -11.50
CA THR A 91 -2.64 -3.12 -10.45
C THR A 91 -3.00 -4.48 -11.03
N CYS A 92 -3.89 -4.54 -12.03
CA CYS A 92 -4.20 -5.77 -12.75
C CYS A 92 -2.97 -6.31 -13.52
N GLU A 93 -2.18 -5.43 -14.14
CA GLU A 93 -0.93 -5.84 -14.80
C GLU A 93 0.07 -6.47 -13.81
N LEU A 94 0.19 -5.92 -12.59
CA LEU A 94 1.02 -6.50 -11.54
C LEU A 94 0.51 -7.89 -11.13
N ILE A 95 -0.80 -8.02 -10.96
CA ILE A 95 -1.46 -9.28 -10.63
C ILE A 95 -1.17 -10.34 -11.69
N ASP A 96 -1.39 -10.03 -12.97
CA ASP A 96 -1.20 -10.99 -14.07
C ASP A 96 0.26 -11.39 -14.25
N LYS A 97 1.17 -10.43 -14.16
CA LYS A 97 2.60 -10.70 -14.40
C LYS A 97 3.27 -11.46 -13.28
N TYR A 98 2.88 -11.21 -12.05
CA TYR A 98 3.66 -11.68 -10.90
C TYR A 98 2.88 -12.59 -9.95
N GLN A 99 1.56 -12.67 -10.05
CA GLN A 99 0.71 -13.56 -9.27
C GLN A 99 1.03 -13.52 -7.76
N PRO A 100 1.06 -12.34 -7.12
CA PRO A 100 1.40 -12.26 -5.70
C PRO A 100 0.37 -13.01 -4.86
N LYS A 101 0.80 -13.64 -3.76
CA LYS A 101 -0.12 -14.29 -2.80
C LYS A 101 -0.80 -13.30 -1.88
N ILE A 102 -0.13 -12.21 -1.58
CA ILE A 102 -0.69 -11.08 -0.82
C ILE A 102 -0.48 -9.83 -1.66
N LEU A 103 -1.56 -9.09 -1.84
CA LEU A 103 -1.54 -7.77 -2.44
C LEU A 103 -1.82 -6.74 -1.35
N TYR A 104 -0.79 -6.02 -0.94
CA TYR A 104 -0.87 -5.04 0.12
C TYR A 104 -1.13 -3.64 -0.41
N PHE A 105 -2.09 -2.95 0.20
CA PHE A 105 -2.38 -1.54 -0.01
C PHE A 105 -2.24 -0.77 1.29
N ASP A 106 -1.61 0.39 1.20
CA ASP A 106 -1.60 1.36 2.27
C ASP A 106 -2.92 2.16 2.28
N TRP A 107 -3.00 3.20 3.08
CA TRP A 107 -4.24 3.83 3.52
C TRP A 107 -5.00 4.68 2.50
N TRP A 108 -4.39 5.23 1.44
CA TRP A 108 -5.08 6.14 0.52
C TRP A 108 -6.23 5.53 -0.29
N ILE A 109 -6.26 4.24 -0.48
CA ILE A 109 -7.33 3.55 -1.21
C ILE A 109 -8.69 3.59 -0.49
N HIS A 110 -8.73 3.97 0.79
CA HIS A 110 -10.00 4.13 1.54
C HIS A 110 -10.80 5.36 1.09
N ASN A 111 -10.19 6.29 0.33
CA ASN A 111 -10.91 7.42 -0.26
C ASN A 111 -12.12 6.92 -1.07
N HIS A 112 -13.26 7.61 -0.90
CA HIS A 112 -14.55 7.19 -1.47
C HIS A 112 -14.53 6.98 -2.99
N SER A 113 -13.69 7.71 -3.72
CA SER A 113 -13.55 7.59 -5.17
C SER A 113 -13.01 6.23 -5.62
N PHE A 114 -12.26 5.54 -4.77
CA PHE A 114 -11.74 4.20 -5.05
C PHE A 114 -12.78 3.09 -4.92
N LYS A 115 -13.87 3.26 -4.15
CA LYS A 115 -14.83 2.17 -3.86
C LYS A 115 -15.33 1.38 -5.08
N PRO A 116 -15.72 2.00 -6.20
CA PRO A 116 -16.13 1.24 -7.38
C PRO A 116 -14.98 0.43 -8.02
N TYR A 117 -13.77 0.97 -7.94
CA TYR A 117 -12.56 0.34 -8.49
C TYR A 117 -12.05 -0.78 -7.59
N LEU A 118 -12.15 -0.64 -6.26
CA LEU A 118 -11.83 -1.70 -5.31
C LEU A 118 -12.70 -2.94 -5.52
N LYS A 119 -13.99 -2.76 -5.81
CA LYS A 119 -14.89 -3.87 -6.17
C LYS A 119 -14.44 -4.60 -7.43
N LYS A 120 -14.07 -3.85 -8.47
CA LYS A 120 -13.54 -4.42 -9.72
C LYS A 120 -12.22 -5.16 -9.48
N LEU A 121 -11.34 -4.56 -8.69
CA LEU A 121 -10.06 -5.16 -8.32
C LEU A 121 -10.22 -6.47 -7.56
N CYS A 122 -11.11 -6.53 -6.56
CA CYS A 122 -11.40 -7.76 -5.82
C CYS A 122 -11.91 -8.85 -6.74
N ALA A 123 -12.91 -8.53 -7.55
CA ALA A 123 -13.47 -9.48 -8.52
C ALA A 123 -12.39 -10.00 -9.49
N TYR A 124 -11.55 -9.10 -9.98
CA TYR A 124 -10.45 -9.46 -10.87
C TYR A 124 -9.45 -10.39 -10.17
N TYR A 125 -8.90 -9.98 -9.05
CA TYR A 125 -7.82 -10.69 -8.36
C TYR A 125 -8.24 -12.07 -7.87
N TYR A 126 -9.42 -12.17 -7.24
CA TYR A 126 -9.92 -13.45 -6.74
C TYR A 126 -10.33 -14.41 -7.86
N ASN A 127 -10.90 -13.91 -8.98
CA ASN A 127 -11.15 -14.75 -10.14
C ASN A 127 -9.85 -15.25 -10.79
N ARG A 128 -8.82 -14.40 -10.88
CA ARG A 128 -7.51 -14.82 -11.37
C ARG A 128 -6.87 -15.87 -10.46
N ALA A 129 -7.01 -15.70 -9.14
CA ALA A 129 -6.51 -16.68 -8.17
C ALA A 129 -7.21 -18.06 -8.32
N ASP A 130 -8.52 -18.05 -8.54
CA ASP A 130 -9.29 -19.26 -8.83
C ASP A 130 -8.80 -19.95 -10.12
N GLU A 131 -8.58 -19.19 -11.19
CA GLU A 131 -8.01 -19.70 -12.44
C GLU A 131 -6.61 -20.32 -12.26
N TRP A 132 -5.80 -19.80 -11.34
CA TRP A 132 -4.47 -20.34 -11.02
C TRP A 132 -4.52 -21.52 -10.04
N GLY A 133 -5.65 -21.77 -9.40
CA GLY A 133 -5.78 -22.74 -8.32
C GLY A 133 -5.06 -22.34 -7.04
N GLU A 134 -5.02 -21.03 -6.73
CA GLU A 134 -4.23 -20.45 -5.66
C GLU A 134 -5.07 -19.68 -4.64
N GLU A 135 -4.70 -19.78 -3.37
CA GLU A 135 -5.26 -18.92 -2.33
C GLU A 135 -4.51 -17.59 -2.26
N VAL A 136 -5.23 -16.50 -2.26
CA VAL A 136 -4.68 -15.14 -2.20
C VAL A 136 -5.47 -14.27 -1.23
N THR A 137 -4.87 -13.18 -0.77
CA THR A 137 -5.57 -12.16 0.03
C THR A 137 -5.11 -10.75 -0.32
N ILE A 138 -5.99 -9.78 -0.06
CA ILE A 138 -5.67 -8.37 -0.07
C ILE A 138 -5.48 -7.92 1.38
N ASN A 139 -4.41 -7.18 1.65
CA ASN A 139 -4.23 -6.50 2.93
C ASN A 139 -4.48 -5.01 2.76
N TYR A 140 -5.18 -4.41 3.72
CA TYR A 140 -5.63 -3.02 3.61
C TYR A 140 -5.71 -2.31 4.95
N LYS A 141 -5.68 -1.00 4.90
CA LYS A 141 -5.86 -0.12 6.07
C LYS A 141 -7.20 0.62 6.03
N HIS A 142 -7.63 1.10 7.17
CA HIS A 142 -8.89 1.82 7.38
C HIS A 142 -10.13 1.04 6.88
N GLU A 143 -11.13 1.74 6.36
CA GLU A 143 -12.40 1.14 5.87
C GLU A 143 -12.42 0.96 4.34
N ALA A 144 -11.27 0.62 3.74
CA ALA A 144 -11.19 0.42 2.30
C ALA A 144 -12.04 -0.75 1.82
N PHE A 145 -12.07 -1.85 2.58
CA PHE A 145 -12.85 -3.05 2.29
C PHE A 145 -13.74 -3.47 3.45
N PRO A 146 -14.84 -4.20 3.19
CA PRO A 146 -15.55 -4.93 4.25
C PRO A 146 -14.64 -5.99 4.92
N PRO A 147 -14.79 -6.22 6.22
CA PRO A 147 -13.88 -7.07 7.00
C PRO A 147 -13.72 -8.52 6.51
N THR A 148 -14.71 -9.06 5.80
CA THR A 148 -14.69 -10.45 5.30
C THR A 148 -14.13 -10.60 3.89
N VAL A 149 -13.83 -9.50 3.22
CA VAL A 149 -13.35 -9.50 1.83
C VAL A 149 -11.84 -9.53 1.74
N ALA A 150 -11.17 -8.96 2.75
CA ALA A 150 -9.73 -8.76 2.76
C ALA A 150 -9.22 -8.76 4.20
N THR A 151 -7.91 -8.84 4.41
CA THR A 151 -7.27 -8.85 5.72
C THR A 151 -6.99 -7.41 6.18
N PHE A 152 -7.59 -7.03 7.30
CA PHE A 152 -7.40 -5.71 7.89
C PHE A 152 -6.03 -5.58 8.54
N ASP A 153 -5.35 -4.48 8.27
CA ASP A 153 -4.04 -4.14 8.83
C ASP A 153 -4.15 -2.94 9.77
N VAL A 154 -3.76 -3.14 11.02
CA VAL A 154 -3.76 -2.11 12.07
C VAL A 154 -2.37 -1.52 12.20
N GLU A 155 -2.21 -0.27 11.75
CA GLU A 155 -0.91 0.40 11.82
C GLU A 155 -0.48 0.68 13.25
N ARG A 156 0.72 0.17 13.62
CA ARG A 156 1.39 0.37 14.93
C ARG A 156 0.51 0.11 16.15
N GLY A 157 -0.54 -0.68 15.99
CA GLY A 157 -1.54 -0.91 17.02
C GLY A 157 -1.98 -2.36 17.13
N ALA A 158 -3.08 -2.55 17.81
CA ALA A 158 -3.78 -3.81 17.95
C ALA A 158 -5.27 -3.56 18.08
N LEU A 159 -6.08 -4.56 17.74
CA LEU A 159 -7.49 -4.54 18.09
C LEU A 159 -7.65 -4.66 19.61
N THR A 160 -8.64 -3.98 20.17
CA THR A 160 -8.94 -3.99 21.61
C THR A 160 -9.80 -5.17 22.03
N TYR A 161 -10.13 -6.05 21.10
CA TYR A 161 -11.00 -7.21 21.28
C TYR A 161 -10.47 -8.42 20.51
N ILE A 162 -10.95 -9.62 20.84
CA ILE A 162 -10.67 -10.85 20.10
C ILE A 162 -11.50 -10.83 18.81
N SER A 163 -10.83 -10.71 17.66
CA SER A 163 -11.48 -10.72 16.35
C SER A 163 -11.82 -12.15 15.93
N PRO A 164 -13.05 -12.41 15.43
CA PRO A 164 -13.40 -13.71 14.86
C PRO A 164 -12.82 -13.92 13.45
N ILE A 165 -12.28 -12.89 12.84
CA ILE A 165 -11.66 -12.93 11.51
C ILE A 165 -10.18 -12.58 11.60
N PRO A 166 -9.34 -13.12 10.70
CA PRO A 166 -7.91 -12.78 10.64
C PRO A 166 -7.69 -11.29 10.41
N TRP A 167 -6.69 -10.77 11.08
CA TRP A 167 -6.18 -9.42 10.91
C TRP A 167 -4.67 -9.42 11.14
N GLN A 168 -4.00 -8.36 10.74
CA GLN A 168 -2.57 -8.20 11.01
C GLN A 168 -2.28 -6.82 11.61
N THR A 169 -1.05 -6.63 12.06
CA THR A 169 -0.50 -5.32 12.37
C THR A 169 0.82 -5.13 11.64
N ASP A 170 1.00 -4.00 11.01
CA ASP A 170 2.31 -3.55 10.58
C ASP A 170 2.93 -2.66 11.66
N THR A 171 4.19 -2.86 11.93
CA THR A 171 4.88 -2.07 12.96
C THR A 171 6.38 -2.07 12.74
N ALA A 172 7.04 -1.07 13.31
CA ALA A 172 8.48 -1.02 13.41
C ALA A 172 8.94 -1.38 14.83
N ILE A 173 10.14 -1.94 14.96
CA ILE A 173 10.79 -2.15 16.26
C ILE A 173 11.19 -0.81 16.91
N GLY A 174 11.44 0.22 16.10
CA GLY A 174 11.63 1.59 16.58
C GLY A 174 10.33 2.20 17.11
N LYS A 175 10.41 3.02 18.17
CA LYS A 175 9.24 3.70 18.72
C LYS A 175 8.74 4.81 17.80
N ASP A 176 9.65 5.60 17.22
CA ASP A 176 9.33 6.86 16.56
C ASP A 176 9.71 6.89 15.08
N SER A 177 10.15 5.77 14.52
CA SER A 177 10.58 5.68 13.13
C SER A 177 10.26 4.32 12.52
N TRP A 178 9.89 4.32 11.22
CA TRP A 178 9.79 3.09 10.43
C TRP A 178 11.15 2.58 9.96
N GLY A 179 12.09 3.48 9.69
CA GLY A 179 13.43 3.16 9.26
C GLY A 179 14.47 3.29 10.38
N TYR A 180 15.70 2.94 10.06
CA TYR A 180 16.83 3.11 10.98
C TYR A 180 17.12 4.61 11.22
N ARG A 181 17.29 4.95 12.49
CA ARG A 181 17.83 6.24 12.95
C ARG A 181 18.90 5.98 14.00
N LYS A 182 19.96 6.78 13.97
CA LYS A 182 21.08 6.66 14.92
C LYS A 182 20.63 6.85 16.38
N ASP A 183 19.62 7.69 16.60
CA ASP A 183 19.05 8.07 17.90
C ASP A 183 17.73 7.32 18.19
N ASN A 184 17.45 6.21 17.48
CA ASN A 184 16.20 5.49 17.63
C ASN A 184 16.11 4.77 18.98
N THR A 185 14.95 4.89 19.62
CA THR A 185 14.60 4.06 20.78
C THR A 185 13.73 2.90 20.35
N TYR A 186 13.89 1.75 20.99
CA TYR A 186 13.25 0.51 20.58
C TYR A 186 12.11 0.09 21.53
N LYS A 187 11.16 -0.67 21.00
CA LYS A 187 10.06 -1.28 21.78
C LYS A 187 10.63 -2.49 22.53
N LEU A 188 10.76 -2.38 23.82
CA LEU A 188 11.37 -3.41 24.68
C LEU A 188 10.71 -4.80 24.58
N SER A 189 9.39 -4.85 24.38
CA SER A 189 8.64 -6.11 24.27
C SER A 189 9.07 -6.98 23.08
N LEU A 190 9.43 -6.36 21.96
CA LEU A 190 9.89 -7.10 20.77
C LEU A 190 11.31 -7.62 20.93
N ILE A 191 12.17 -6.93 21.69
CA ILE A 191 13.53 -7.39 22.02
C ILE A 191 13.46 -8.63 22.88
N HIS A 192 12.58 -8.66 23.88
CA HIS A 192 12.41 -9.83 24.77
C HIS A 192 11.87 -11.06 24.04
N ILE A 193 10.97 -10.88 23.08
CA ILE A 193 10.43 -12.00 22.27
C ILE A 193 11.53 -12.58 21.36
N SER A 194 12.39 -11.77 20.79
CA SER A 194 13.47 -12.23 19.89
C SER A 194 14.65 -12.88 20.63
N GLU A 195 14.89 -12.53 21.90
CA GLU A 195 15.95 -13.14 22.70
C GLU A 195 15.62 -14.55 23.19
N HIS A 196 14.33 -14.83 23.46
CA HIS A 196 13.90 -16.15 23.92
C HIS A 196 13.86 -17.23 22.82
N THR A 197 14.00 -16.86 21.55
CA THR A 197 13.97 -17.79 20.41
C THR A 197 15.36 -18.13 19.88
N ARG A 198 16.44 -17.70 20.50
CA ARG A 198 17.79 -18.19 20.16
C ARG A 198 18.07 -19.48 20.92
N PRO A 199 18.38 -20.58 20.20
CA PRO A 199 18.82 -21.84 20.81
C PRO A 199 20.18 -21.66 21.52
#